data_db36c8adc61b2c44827b9a5a78622779
#
_entry.id   db36c8adc61b2c44827b9a5a78622779
#
_cell.length_a   1.000
_cell.length_b   1.000
_cell.length_c   1.000
_cell.angle_alpha   90.00
_cell.angle_beta   90.00
_cell.angle_gamma   90.00
#
_symmetry.space_group_name_H-M   'P 1'
#
loop_
_entity.id
_entity.type
_entity.pdbx_description
1 polymer ?
#
loop_
_entity_poly.entity_id
_entity_poly.type
_entity_poly.pdbx_seq_one_letter_code
_entity_poly.pdbx_strand_id
1 'polypeptide(L)'
;STLEFDDSISMVFHLSIPPQNERHEYLLDTYLVKSIDDPMYGGQLSDFAIEDLLSEGQINVSYEYIPIAFDNGTVVTLSKPIYSIKNLNYGDLHPDIQISARVAQPMIGLGLIQAISQKDILVNEDPDDENNDTVSGVANIVWDYDINNTNIGLFGWKAAQPSIRQQSADA
;
A
#
# COMPACT_ATOMS: atom_id res chain seq x y z
N SER A 1 -17.46 5.45 -21.38
CA SER A 1 -17.85 6.05 -20.09
C SER A 1 -16.55 6.37 -19.35
N THR A 2 -16.28 7.62 -19.13
CA THR A 2 -15.24 8.07 -18.23
C THR A 2 -15.62 7.63 -16.84
N LEU A 3 -14.85 6.74 -16.23
CA LEU A 3 -14.93 6.49 -14.80
C LEU A 3 -14.44 7.76 -14.11
N GLU A 4 -15.36 8.62 -13.71
CA GLU A 4 -15.04 9.70 -12.77
C GLU A 4 -14.74 9.05 -11.42
N PHE A 5 -13.83 9.67 -10.67
CA PHE A 5 -13.57 9.27 -9.28
C PHE A 5 -14.88 9.36 -8.51
N ASP A 6 -15.30 8.24 -7.94
CA ASP A 6 -16.50 8.18 -7.11
C ASP A 6 -16.10 8.53 -5.67
N ASP A 7 -16.49 9.71 -5.20
CA ASP A 7 -16.25 10.18 -3.84
C ASP A 7 -16.84 9.25 -2.75
N SER A 8 -17.68 8.29 -3.16
CA SER A 8 -18.18 7.25 -2.26
C SER A 8 -17.15 6.16 -1.94
N ILE A 9 -16.06 6.06 -2.73
CA ILE A 9 -14.99 5.09 -2.48
C ILE A 9 -13.97 5.71 -1.52
N SER A 10 -13.91 5.20 -0.30
CA SER A 10 -12.88 5.59 0.67
C SER A 10 -11.50 5.21 0.13
N MET A 11 -10.71 6.20 -0.21
CA MET A 11 -9.32 6.03 -0.62
C MET A 11 -8.40 6.47 0.51
N VAL A 12 -7.37 5.69 0.74
CA VAL A 12 -6.33 5.95 1.74
C VAL A 12 -5.02 6.26 1.02
N PHE A 13 -4.36 7.33 1.39
CA PHE A 13 -3.01 7.63 0.94
C PHE A 13 -1.99 7.19 1.99
N HIS A 14 -1.26 6.11 1.68
CA HIS A 14 -0.05 5.79 2.42
C HIS A 14 1.09 6.70 1.99
N LEU A 15 1.76 7.25 2.98
CA LEU A 15 2.87 8.18 2.84
C LEU A 15 4.16 7.47 3.24
N SER A 16 5.23 7.67 2.48
CA SER A 16 6.55 7.18 2.85
C SER A 16 7.63 8.05 2.25
N ILE A 17 8.83 7.97 2.81
CA ILE A 17 10.03 8.62 2.28
C ILE A 17 11.13 7.58 2.08
N PRO A 18 12.09 7.82 1.18
CA PRO A 18 13.30 6.99 1.10
C PRO A 18 14.08 7.02 2.42
N PRO A 19 14.87 5.98 2.75
CA PRO A 19 15.72 6.00 3.93
C PRO A 19 16.68 7.19 3.90
N GLN A 20 16.77 7.93 5.01
CA GLN A 20 17.54 9.16 5.12
C GLN A 20 18.83 8.97 5.92
N ASN A 21 19.00 7.83 6.59
CA ASN A 21 20.13 7.54 7.46
C ASN A 21 20.26 6.03 7.74
N GLU A 22 21.39 5.62 8.31
CA GLU A 22 21.69 4.21 8.65
C GLU A 22 20.63 3.57 9.58
N ARG A 23 20.01 4.36 10.46
CA ARG A 23 18.93 3.85 11.31
C ARG A 23 17.69 3.46 10.49
N HIS A 24 17.32 4.27 9.48
CA HIS A 24 16.20 3.95 8.58
C HIS A 24 16.51 2.67 7.78
N GLU A 25 17.74 2.53 7.29
CA GLU A 25 18.19 1.32 6.60
C GLU A 25 18.10 0.09 7.50
N TYR A 26 18.63 0.19 8.73
CA TYR A 26 18.53 -0.88 9.72
C TYR A 26 17.07 -1.30 10.01
N LEU A 27 16.16 -0.35 10.16
CA LEU A 27 14.74 -0.65 10.43
C LEU A 27 14.07 -1.40 9.27
N LEU A 28 14.41 -1.05 8.03
CA LEU A 28 13.91 -1.74 6.82
C LEU A 28 14.55 -3.12 6.67
N ASP A 29 15.87 -3.24 6.81
CA ASP A 29 16.61 -4.49 6.64
C ASP A 29 16.25 -5.54 7.70
N THR A 30 15.85 -5.10 8.88
CA THR A 30 15.38 -5.99 9.96
C THR A 30 13.87 -6.25 9.92
N TYR A 31 13.17 -5.71 8.93
CA TYR A 31 11.70 -5.80 8.78
C TYR A 31 10.90 -5.20 9.95
N LEU A 32 11.54 -4.44 10.84
CA LEU A 32 10.86 -3.78 11.97
C LEU A 32 9.82 -2.75 11.51
N VAL A 33 10.05 -2.15 10.35
CA VAL A 33 9.08 -1.27 9.69
C VAL A 33 8.96 -1.66 8.21
N LYS A 34 7.79 -1.44 7.63
CA LYS A 34 7.50 -1.71 6.20
C LYS A 34 7.92 -0.55 5.28
N SER A 35 8.03 0.65 5.83
CA SER A 35 8.39 1.90 5.14
C SER A 35 8.86 2.91 6.18
N ILE A 36 9.52 3.95 5.71
CA ILE A 36 9.83 5.11 6.56
C ILE A 36 8.75 6.14 6.35
N ASP A 37 8.10 6.53 7.43
CA ASP A 37 6.98 7.45 7.43
C ASP A 37 7.42 8.90 7.16
N ASP A 38 6.50 9.73 6.66
CA ASP A 38 6.71 11.17 6.60
C ASP A 38 6.86 11.73 8.02
N PRO A 39 7.88 12.59 8.30
CA PRO A 39 8.14 13.06 9.65
C PRO A 39 7.05 13.98 10.22
N MET A 40 6.19 14.58 9.37
CA MET A 40 5.12 15.47 9.79
C MET A 40 3.77 14.76 9.83
N TYR A 41 3.47 13.95 8.82
CA TYR A 41 2.15 13.35 8.60
C TYR A 41 2.09 11.85 8.91
N GLY A 42 3.22 11.23 9.24
CA GLY A 42 3.27 9.80 9.51
C GLY A 42 3.13 8.94 8.24
N GLY A 43 2.67 7.70 8.40
CA GLY A 43 2.56 6.72 7.31
C GLY A 43 1.26 6.76 6.52
N GLN A 44 0.29 7.62 6.92
CA GLN A 44 -1.02 7.73 6.27
C GLN A 44 -1.57 9.14 6.42
N LEU A 45 -2.12 9.69 5.33
CA LEU A 45 -2.79 10.99 5.37
C LEU A 45 -4.20 10.85 5.95
N SER A 46 -4.52 11.67 6.95
CA SER A 46 -5.86 11.83 7.53
C SER A 46 -6.61 12.98 6.82
N ASP A 47 -7.36 12.66 5.78
CA ASP A 47 -8.17 13.60 5.01
C ASP A 47 -9.51 13.96 5.69
N PHE A 48 -9.87 13.25 6.77
CA PHE A 48 -10.98 13.55 7.67
C PHE A 48 -10.46 13.82 9.08
N ALA A 49 -11.15 14.68 9.81
CA ALA A 49 -10.84 15.01 11.20
C ALA A 49 -12.10 14.98 12.04
N ILE A 50 -11.91 14.83 13.35
CA ILE A 50 -13.00 14.98 14.34
C ILE A 50 -13.37 16.47 14.45
N GLU A 51 -14.53 16.73 15.06
CA GLU A 51 -15.01 18.09 15.35
C GLU A 51 -13.93 18.91 16.06
N ASP A 52 -13.79 20.17 15.68
CA ASP A 52 -12.79 21.13 16.20
C ASP A 52 -11.32 20.90 15.76
N LEU A 53 -11.01 19.89 14.94
CA LEU A 53 -9.69 19.73 14.36
C LEU A 53 -9.72 19.89 12.83
N LEU A 54 -8.62 20.37 12.27
CA LEU A 54 -8.43 20.40 10.82
C LEU A 54 -7.95 19.03 10.34
N SER A 55 -8.45 18.58 9.18
CA SER A 55 -7.85 17.45 8.48
C SER A 55 -6.40 17.75 8.11
N GLU A 56 -5.59 16.74 7.92
CA GLU A 56 -4.18 16.92 7.54
C GLU A 56 -4.03 17.53 6.15
N GLY A 57 -4.92 17.18 5.25
CA GLY A 57 -4.95 17.68 3.89
C GLY A 57 -6.14 17.11 3.13
N GLN A 58 -6.16 17.37 1.82
CA GLN A 58 -7.21 16.86 0.94
C GLN A 58 -6.60 16.05 -0.20
N ILE A 59 -7.13 14.85 -0.39
CA ILE A 59 -6.79 13.99 -1.53
C ILE A 59 -7.35 14.62 -2.80
N ASN A 60 -6.51 14.74 -3.82
CA ASN A 60 -6.91 15.22 -5.13
C ASN A 60 -6.46 14.23 -6.20
N VAL A 61 -7.40 13.79 -7.02
CA VAL A 61 -7.14 12.88 -8.15
C VAL A 61 -7.45 13.62 -9.45
N SER A 62 -6.49 13.63 -10.36
CA SER A 62 -6.66 14.08 -11.75
C SER A 62 -6.32 12.93 -12.69
N TYR A 63 -6.71 13.03 -13.95
CA TYR A 63 -6.50 11.95 -14.92
C TYR A 63 -5.75 12.44 -16.15
N GLU A 64 -4.75 11.66 -16.56
CA GLU A 64 -4.13 11.74 -17.87
C GLU A 64 -4.76 10.66 -18.77
N TYR A 65 -5.18 11.04 -19.97
CA TYR A 65 -5.80 10.12 -20.92
C TYR A 65 -4.80 9.69 -21.98
N ILE A 66 -4.52 8.38 -22.04
CA ILE A 66 -3.51 7.80 -22.93
C ILE A 66 -4.21 6.92 -23.96
N PRO A 67 -4.23 7.30 -25.25
CA PRO A 67 -4.78 6.45 -26.30
C PRO A 67 -3.81 5.29 -26.61
N ILE A 68 -4.33 4.07 -26.62
CA ILE A 68 -3.62 2.85 -27.03
C ILE A 68 -4.28 2.30 -28.28
N ALA A 69 -3.51 2.20 -29.35
CA ALA A 69 -3.95 1.59 -30.61
C ALA A 69 -3.56 0.10 -30.63
N PHE A 70 -4.51 -0.76 -30.96
CA PHE A 70 -4.29 -2.18 -31.20
C PHE A 70 -4.06 -2.46 -32.69
N ASP A 71 -3.43 -3.58 -33.02
CA ASP A 71 -3.12 -3.99 -34.39
C ASP A 71 -4.34 -4.12 -35.30
N ASN A 72 -5.51 -4.38 -34.72
CA ASN A 72 -6.78 -4.45 -35.44
C ASN A 72 -7.41 -3.07 -35.76
N GLY A 73 -6.71 -1.98 -35.44
CA GLY A 73 -7.16 -0.60 -35.65
C GLY A 73 -8.09 -0.06 -34.55
N THR A 74 -8.41 -0.84 -33.52
CA THR A 74 -9.20 -0.35 -32.38
C THR A 74 -8.33 0.57 -31.53
N VAL A 75 -8.90 1.71 -31.11
CA VAL A 75 -8.23 2.62 -30.15
C VAL A 75 -9.02 2.61 -28.83
N VAL A 76 -8.33 2.34 -27.73
CA VAL A 76 -8.86 2.41 -26.36
C VAL A 76 -8.13 3.50 -25.62
N THR A 77 -8.85 4.37 -24.94
CA THR A 77 -8.26 5.42 -24.08
C THR A 77 -8.17 4.92 -22.66
N LEU A 78 -6.95 4.83 -22.13
CA LEU A 78 -6.71 4.52 -20.72
C LEU A 78 -6.71 5.80 -19.91
N SER A 79 -7.29 5.73 -18.70
CA SER A 79 -7.26 6.80 -17.71
C SER A 79 -6.18 6.49 -16.67
N LYS A 80 -5.09 7.25 -16.67
CA LYS A 80 -4.01 7.15 -15.70
C LYS A 80 -4.27 8.14 -14.58
N PRO A 81 -4.50 7.70 -13.34
CA PRO A 81 -4.70 8.61 -12.23
C PRO A 81 -3.38 9.30 -11.84
N ILE A 82 -3.47 10.58 -11.53
CA ILE A 82 -2.40 11.39 -10.96
C ILE A 82 -2.87 11.86 -9.60
N TYR A 83 -2.19 11.40 -8.57
CA TYR A 83 -2.52 11.70 -7.18
C TYR A 83 -1.73 12.90 -6.68
N SER A 84 -2.39 13.76 -5.91
CA SER A 84 -1.77 14.88 -5.22
C SER A 84 -2.50 15.19 -3.92
N ILE A 85 -1.82 15.86 -3.00
CA ILE A 85 -2.38 16.33 -1.74
C ILE A 85 -2.44 17.85 -1.80
N LYS A 86 -3.57 18.42 -1.40
CA LYS A 86 -3.81 19.86 -1.36
C LYS A 86 -4.21 20.30 0.04
N ASN A 87 -4.16 21.59 0.29
CA ASN A 87 -4.65 22.21 1.52
C ASN A 87 -4.08 21.55 2.80
N LEU A 88 -2.76 21.35 2.80
CA LEU A 88 -2.04 20.85 3.98
C LEU A 88 -2.18 21.84 5.14
N ASN A 89 -2.55 21.36 6.32
CA ASN A 89 -2.83 22.20 7.49
C ASN A 89 -1.74 22.20 8.57
N TYR A 90 -0.77 21.26 8.49
CA TYR A 90 0.24 21.08 9.54
C TYR A 90 1.69 21.27 9.06
N GLY A 91 1.86 21.80 7.86
CA GLY A 91 3.17 22.06 7.25
C GLY A 91 3.34 21.37 5.91
N ASP A 92 4.55 21.44 5.35
CA ASP A 92 4.85 20.85 4.06
C ASP A 92 5.19 19.36 4.22
N LEU A 93 4.84 18.54 3.22
CA LEU A 93 5.31 17.18 3.08
C LEU A 93 6.83 17.15 2.82
N HIS A 94 7.45 16.03 3.18
CA HIS A 94 8.86 15.83 2.82
C HIS A 94 9.05 15.94 1.29
N PRO A 95 10.13 16.59 0.80
CA PRO A 95 10.34 16.80 -0.64
C PRO A 95 10.41 15.50 -1.45
N ASP A 96 10.87 14.40 -0.86
CA ASP A 96 10.94 13.08 -1.50
C ASP A 96 9.75 12.18 -1.13
N ILE A 97 8.60 12.77 -0.79
CA ILE A 97 7.40 12.02 -0.42
C ILE A 97 6.97 11.05 -1.53
N GLN A 98 6.65 9.85 -1.15
CA GLN A 98 6.04 8.84 -2.01
C GLN A 98 4.60 8.61 -1.56
N ILE A 99 3.67 8.66 -2.50
CA ILE A 99 2.24 8.49 -2.25
C ILE A 99 1.80 7.17 -2.86
N SER A 100 1.19 6.30 -2.04
CA SER A 100 0.57 5.06 -2.49
C SER A 100 -0.93 5.11 -2.20
N ALA A 101 -1.73 5.38 -3.23
CA ALA A 101 -3.18 5.38 -3.13
C ALA A 101 -3.72 3.95 -3.05
N ARG A 102 -4.55 3.68 -2.06
CA ARG A 102 -5.15 2.36 -1.81
C ARG A 102 -6.62 2.48 -1.44
N VAL A 103 -7.38 1.46 -1.81
CA VAL A 103 -8.75 1.24 -1.34
C VAL A 103 -8.71 0.17 -0.28
N ALA A 104 -9.43 0.34 0.82
CA ALA A 104 -9.48 -0.64 1.91
C ALA A 104 -9.98 -1.99 1.40
N GLN A 105 -9.32 -3.07 1.81
CA GLN A 105 -9.76 -4.42 1.51
C GLN A 105 -10.90 -4.84 2.45
N PRO A 106 -11.86 -5.65 1.97
CA PRO A 106 -12.91 -6.20 2.83
C PRO A 106 -12.28 -7.15 3.86
N MET A 107 -12.76 -7.07 5.11
CA MET A 107 -12.32 -7.95 6.20
C MET A 107 -13.03 -9.32 6.22
N ILE A 108 -14.11 -9.45 5.42
CA ILE A 108 -14.91 -10.69 5.35
C ILE A 108 -14.09 -11.82 4.74
N GLY A 109 -14.04 -12.95 5.42
CA GLY A 109 -13.36 -14.15 4.92
C GLY A 109 -11.86 -14.25 5.26
N LEU A 110 -11.24 -13.24 5.85
CA LEU A 110 -9.80 -13.25 6.19
C LEU A 110 -9.42 -14.38 7.16
N GLY A 111 -10.36 -14.82 8.02
CA GLY A 111 -10.13 -15.97 8.90
C GLY A 111 -9.81 -17.28 8.16
N LEU A 112 -10.33 -17.46 6.95
CA LEU A 112 -10.00 -18.61 6.10
C LEU A 112 -8.56 -18.53 5.58
N ILE A 113 -8.09 -17.34 5.22
CA ILE A 113 -6.72 -17.10 4.79
C ILE A 113 -5.76 -17.34 5.97
N GLN A 114 -6.10 -16.89 7.17
CA GLN A 114 -5.28 -17.11 8.37
C GLN A 114 -5.18 -18.60 8.75
N ALA A 115 -6.14 -19.41 8.35
CA ALA A 115 -6.13 -20.86 8.61
C ALA A 115 -5.21 -21.64 7.66
N ILE A 116 -4.72 -21.02 6.57
CA ILE A 116 -3.78 -21.66 5.64
C ILE A 116 -2.43 -21.82 6.34
N SER A 117 -1.85 -23.03 6.26
CA SER A 117 -0.53 -23.25 6.87
C SER A 117 0.57 -22.51 6.11
N GLN A 118 1.56 -21.98 6.81
CA GLN A 118 2.70 -21.32 6.17
C GLN A 118 3.43 -22.24 5.18
N LYS A 119 3.49 -23.55 5.52
CA LYS A 119 4.10 -24.55 4.64
C LYS A 119 3.41 -24.62 3.27
N ASP A 120 2.08 -24.52 3.25
CA ASP A 120 1.30 -24.58 2.00
C ASP A 120 1.47 -23.29 1.17
N ILE A 121 1.79 -22.17 1.82
CA ILE A 121 2.12 -20.92 1.15
C ILE A 121 3.51 -21.01 0.53
N LEU A 122 4.50 -21.43 1.30
CA LEU A 122 5.90 -21.53 0.87
C LEU A 122 6.13 -22.53 -0.27
N VAL A 123 5.29 -23.57 -0.39
CA VAL A 123 5.34 -24.52 -1.53
C VAL A 123 5.07 -23.83 -2.87
N ASN A 124 4.41 -22.67 -2.85
CA ASN A 124 4.12 -21.90 -4.06
C ASN A 124 5.17 -20.82 -4.37
N GLU A 125 6.27 -20.73 -3.59
CA GLU A 125 7.38 -19.86 -3.94
C GLU A 125 8.08 -20.37 -5.21
N ASP A 126 8.35 -19.42 -6.11
CA ASP A 126 9.10 -19.66 -7.34
C ASP A 126 9.94 -18.40 -7.65
N PRO A 127 10.98 -18.13 -6.84
CA PRO A 127 11.77 -16.91 -6.99
C PRO A 127 12.56 -16.85 -8.31
N ASP A 128 12.91 -18.00 -8.85
CA ASP A 128 13.78 -18.15 -10.02
C ASP A 128 13.02 -18.51 -11.30
N ASP A 129 11.66 -18.51 -11.26
CA ASP A 129 10.79 -18.90 -12.39
C ASP A 129 11.20 -20.29 -12.95
N GLU A 130 11.30 -21.29 -12.08
CA GLU A 130 11.74 -22.63 -12.47
C GLU A 130 10.81 -23.30 -13.50
N ASN A 131 9.53 -22.92 -13.47
CA ASN A 131 8.52 -23.46 -14.38
C ASN A 131 8.50 -22.72 -15.74
N ASN A 132 9.23 -21.60 -15.89
CA ASN A 132 9.35 -20.74 -17.09
C ASN A 132 8.01 -20.18 -17.58
N ASP A 133 7.12 -19.82 -16.66
CA ASP A 133 5.84 -19.16 -16.98
C ASP A 133 5.92 -17.62 -16.97
N THR A 134 7.10 -17.07 -16.72
CA THR A 134 7.42 -15.64 -16.58
C THR A 134 6.83 -14.98 -15.34
N VAL A 135 6.42 -15.76 -14.35
CA VAL A 135 5.90 -15.28 -13.07
C VAL A 135 6.77 -15.83 -11.94
N SER A 136 7.55 -14.99 -11.31
CA SER A 136 8.26 -15.33 -10.07
C SER A 136 7.45 -14.92 -8.85
N GLY A 137 7.50 -15.73 -7.79
CA GLY A 137 6.80 -15.47 -6.54
C GLY A 137 7.70 -15.67 -5.31
N VAL A 138 7.66 -14.69 -4.39
CA VAL A 138 8.42 -14.74 -3.13
C VAL A 138 7.49 -14.38 -1.98
N ALA A 139 7.55 -15.17 -0.89
CA ALA A 139 6.80 -14.84 0.31
C ALA A 139 7.32 -13.53 0.93
N ASN A 140 6.40 -12.63 1.29
CA ASN A 140 6.78 -11.41 1.97
C ASN A 140 7.09 -11.71 3.45
N ILE A 141 8.28 -11.33 3.92
CA ILE A 141 8.67 -11.45 5.32
C ILE A 141 8.41 -10.13 6.02
N VAL A 142 7.71 -10.18 7.16
CA VAL A 142 7.26 -9.02 7.91
C VAL A 142 7.47 -9.22 9.40
N TRP A 143 7.51 -8.13 10.16
CA TRP A 143 7.58 -8.19 11.62
C TRP A 143 6.24 -8.57 12.22
N ASP A 144 6.25 -9.54 13.13
CA ASP A 144 5.09 -9.99 13.88
C ASP A 144 5.26 -9.59 15.35
N TYR A 145 4.45 -8.62 15.81
CA TYR A 145 4.54 -8.08 17.16
C TYR A 145 4.05 -9.08 18.23
N ASP A 146 3.22 -10.06 17.87
CA ASP A 146 2.72 -11.05 18.82
C ASP A 146 3.83 -12.04 19.24
N ILE A 147 4.71 -12.41 18.32
CA ILE A 147 5.83 -13.33 18.59
C ILE A 147 7.18 -12.61 18.72
N ASN A 148 7.22 -11.29 18.51
CA ASN A 148 8.43 -10.46 18.51
C ASN A 148 9.55 -11.02 17.61
N ASN A 149 9.16 -11.42 16.40
CA ASN A 149 10.05 -12.00 15.39
C ASN A 149 9.45 -11.80 14.00
N THR A 150 10.23 -12.16 12.96
CA THR A 150 9.74 -12.16 11.58
C THR A 150 8.79 -13.32 11.33
N ASN A 151 7.82 -13.10 10.44
CA ASN A 151 6.81 -14.06 10.04
C ASN A 151 6.41 -13.83 8.57
N ILE A 152 5.67 -14.74 7.97
CA ILE A 152 5.12 -14.57 6.62
C ILE A 152 3.94 -13.59 6.68
N GLY A 153 3.98 -12.58 5.82
CA GLY A 153 2.86 -11.67 5.60
C GLY A 153 1.75 -12.32 4.80
N LEU A 154 0.51 -12.14 5.25
CA LEU A 154 -0.70 -12.75 4.66
C LEU A 154 -1.72 -11.71 4.23
N PHE A 155 -1.78 -10.57 4.92
CA PHE A 155 -2.87 -9.59 4.80
C PHE A 155 -2.40 -8.25 4.29
N GLY A 156 -3.36 -7.47 3.74
CA GLY A 156 -3.09 -6.23 3.05
C GLY A 156 -2.69 -6.46 1.58
N TRP A 157 -2.73 -5.39 0.77
CA TRP A 157 -2.45 -5.45 -0.67
C TRP A 157 -1.07 -5.99 -1.04
N LYS A 158 -0.10 -5.88 -0.14
CA LYS A 158 1.27 -6.34 -0.34
C LYS A 158 1.65 -7.45 0.65
N ALA A 159 0.66 -8.15 1.22
CA ALA A 159 0.88 -9.13 2.27
C ALA A 159 1.81 -8.57 3.38
N ALA A 160 1.53 -7.35 3.85
CA ALA A 160 2.41 -6.63 4.77
C ALA A 160 2.10 -6.88 6.25
N GLN A 161 1.09 -7.70 6.54
CA GLN A 161 0.65 -8.02 7.91
C GLN A 161 0.57 -9.53 8.11
N PRO A 162 1.12 -10.08 9.21
CA PRO A 162 1.18 -11.53 9.43
C PRO A 162 -0.14 -12.10 9.98
N SER A 163 -0.98 -11.26 10.59
CA SER A 163 -2.23 -11.69 11.22
C SER A 163 -3.35 -10.68 11.02
N ILE A 164 -4.61 -11.15 11.14
CA ILE A 164 -5.80 -10.28 11.13
C ILE A 164 -5.73 -9.27 12.28
N ARG A 165 -5.23 -9.70 13.44
CA ARG A 165 -5.10 -8.85 14.62
C ARG A 165 -4.20 -7.65 14.33
N GLN A 166 -3.02 -7.89 13.77
CA GLN A 166 -2.06 -6.84 13.42
C GLN A 166 -2.59 -5.97 12.28
N GLN A 167 -3.23 -6.57 11.26
CA GLN A 167 -3.91 -5.83 10.20
C GLN A 167 -4.98 -4.89 10.73
N SER A 168 -5.76 -5.31 11.72
CA SER A 168 -6.83 -4.49 12.34
C SER A 168 -6.28 -3.39 13.26
N ALA A 169 -5.06 -3.57 13.77
CA ALA A 169 -4.39 -2.56 14.60
C ALA A 169 -3.66 -1.50 13.76
N ASP A 170 -3.33 -1.82 12.52
CA ASP A 170 -2.62 -0.94 11.58
C ASP A 170 -3.60 -0.12 10.68
N ALA A 171 -4.92 -0.38 10.80
CA ALA A 171 -5.97 0.21 9.96
C ALA A 171 -6.48 1.55 10.50
#